data_2a731e20cc0dd92c8c8f8ff58d914768
#
_entry.id   2a731e20cc0dd92c8c8f8ff58d914768
#
_cell.length_a   1.000
_cell.length_b   1.000
_cell.length_c   1.000
_cell.angle_alpha   90.00
_cell.angle_beta   90.00
_cell.angle_gamma   90.00
#
_symmetry.space_group_name_H-M   'P 1'
#
loop_
_entity.id
_entity.type
_entity.pdbx_description
1 polymer ?
#
loop_
_entity_poly.entity_id
_entity_poly.type
_entity_poly.pdbx_seq_one_letter_code
_entity_poly.pdbx_strand_id
1 'polypeptide(L)'
;MTKELLDFYAKCYADDPAIPYCSPLFGDLRGFPPSLLFVGGDEVMLDDTRRLHAALQKAGCDSQMVIAPERWHAYVLYYLSENMSDFDTINTFLTRVLSPAKKLRWMRLDNAAKIYPAAKRRGWTNYFRLSATLNEPVDTKILSAALDVTVRRFPSIAVRLRRGAFWYYLEQIPKAPPIEEDRSYPLVHVPFDDVRKCAFRVLVYHERIAVEFFHAVTDGTGGMIFLKTLVAEYLCQRYGISIPAEHGVLGRLEDPSEEEMEDSFLRYAGNVHASRKESTAYQLSGTLEPDGFLNLTTLMVPVDAVRKCAKEHHVSVTELLAAAMMKAICELQAEQTPRRRHRKPVKVLLPVNLRQMFPSRTLRNFASYVTPEIDPRLGDYTFDEICRVVHYRMGLENDPRMMGAKIATNVASERSPVLRVMPLFIKNAAMRVVFDMVGEIKSCLCLSNLGRVELPEAMVPYVERMDFIIGVPAKAHYNCGVVSWNGTMNVNFIRNVREPELESHFYRVLHRLGLPVKAE
;
A
#
# COMPACT_ATOMS: atom_id res chain seq x y z
N MET A 1 44.76 -19.16 -29.92
CA MET A 1 44.38 -20.14 -30.96
C MET A 1 44.42 -19.40 -32.29
N THR A 2 45.11 -19.94 -33.33
CA THR A 2 45.19 -19.27 -34.63
C THR A 2 44.09 -19.79 -35.56
N LYS A 3 43.78 -19.02 -36.62
CA LYS A 3 42.78 -19.40 -37.61
C LYS A 3 43.16 -20.71 -38.31
N GLU A 4 44.43 -20.90 -38.63
CA GLU A 4 44.96 -22.11 -39.29
C GLU A 4 44.73 -23.37 -38.43
N LEU A 5 44.88 -23.24 -37.12
CA LEU A 5 44.65 -24.34 -36.19
C LEU A 5 43.15 -24.67 -36.09
N LEU A 6 42.27 -23.66 -36.12
CA LEU A 6 40.83 -23.87 -36.16
C LEU A 6 40.36 -24.53 -37.46
N ASP A 7 40.89 -24.10 -38.59
CA ASP A 7 40.62 -24.70 -39.90
C ASP A 7 41.08 -26.16 -39.94
N PHE A 8 42.21 -26.46 -39.32
CA PHE A 8 42.68 -27.84 -39.18
C PHE A 8 41.73 -28.69 -38.33
N TYR A 9 41.32 -28.22 -37.16
CA TYR A 9 40.36 -28.94 -36.31
C TYR A 9 38.99 -29.13 -36.98
N ALA A 10 38.49 -28.12 -37.68
CA ALA A 10 37.25 -28.22 -38.42
C ALA A 10 37.28 -29.33 -39.47
N LYS A 11 38.39 -29.43 -40.25
CA LYS A 11 38.61 -30.50 -41.23
C LYS A 11 38.77 -31.87 -40.60
N CYS A 12 39.34 -31.96 -39.39
CA CYS A 12 39.44 -33.22 -38.67
C CYS A 12 38.08 -33.68 -38.13
N TYR A 13 37.13 -32.74 -37.89
CA TYR A 13 35.83 -33.04 -37.32
C TYR A 13 34.79 -33.46 -38.36
N ALA A 14 34.76 -32.80 -39.53
CA ALA A 14 33.83 -33.11 -40.60
C ALA A 14 34.37 -32.68 -41.98
N ASP A 15 34.03 -33.44 -43.05
CA ASP A 15 34.36 -33.11 -44.43
C ASP A 15 33.72 -31.80 -44.89
N ASP A 16 32.49 -31.52 -44.41
CA ASP A 16 31.82 -30.23 -44.59
C ASP A 16 31.45 -29.63 -43.22
N PRO A 17 32.20 -28.64 -42.74
CA PRO A 17 31.92 -28.02 -41.45
C PRO A 17 30.67 -27.14 -41.44
N ALA A 18 30.03 -26.88 -42.59
CA ALA A 18 28.81 -26.09 -42.69
C ALA A 18 27.53 -26.91 -42.44
N ILE A 19 27.64 -28.22 -42.25
CA ILE A 19 26.52 -29.07 -41.89
C ILE A 19 25.92 -28.60 -40.54
N PRO A 20 24.60 -28.43 -40.41
CA PRO A 20 23.95 -27.92 -39.17
C PRO A 20 24.31 -28.67 -37.89
N TYR A 21 24.59 -29.98 -37.98
CA TYR A 21 25.02 -30.78 -36.82
C TYR A 21 26.49 -30.48 -36.39
N CYS A 22 27.31 -29.97 -37.29
CA CYS A 22 28.70 -29.58 -36.99
C CYS A 22 28.79 -28.08 -36.62
N SER A 23 28.00 -27.25 -37.26
CA SER A 23 27.92 -25.82 -37.04
C SER A 23 26.48 -25.36 -36.85
N PRO A 24 25.98 -25.30 -35.62
CA PRO A 24 24.60 -24.93 -35.31
C PRO A 24 24.14 -23.59 -35.93
N LEU A 25 25.06 -22.69 -36.22
CA LEU A 25 24.78 -21.41 -36.88
C LEU A 25 24.04 -21.58 -38.23
N PHE A 26 24.27 -22.69 -38.94
CA PHE A 26 23.63 -23.01 -40.23
C PHE A 26 22.35 -23.84 -40.08
N GLY A 27 21.93 -24.15 -38.85
CA GLY A 27 20.71 -24.89 -38.57
C GLY A 27 19.48 -24.02 -38.47
N ASP A 28 18.34 -24.67 -38.32
CA ASP A 28 17.08 -24.01 -37.95
C ASP A 28 17.07 -23.70 -36.45
N LEU A 29 17.23 -22.43 -36.10
CA LEU A 29 17.28 -21.96 -34.71
C LEU A 29 15.92 -21.62 -34.13
N ARG A 30 14.81 -21.79 -34.86
CA ARG A 30 13.45 -21.53 -34.32
C ARG A 30 13.14 -22.46 -33.16
N GLY A 31 12.68 -21.88 -32.05
CA GLY A 31 12.40 -22.65 -30.81
C GLY A 31 13.66 -23.02 -30.01
N PHE A 32 14.84 -22.46 -30.34
CA PHE A 32 16.02 -22.64 -29.51
C PHE A 32 15.75 -22.07 -28.09
N PRO A 33 16.21 -22.73 -27.02
CA PRO A 33 15.94 -22.29 -25.67
C PRO A 33 16.55 -20.92 -25.36
N PRO A 34 16.08 -20.21 -24.31
CA PRO A 34 16.71 -19.00 -23.84
C PRO A 34 18.21 -19.20 -23.64
N SER A 35 19.01 -18.30 -24.17
CA SER A 35 20.47 -18.46 -24.24
C SER A 35 21.19 -17.23 -23.73
N LEU A 36 22.17 -17.43 -22.86
CA LEU A 36 23.11 -16.39 -22.40
C LEU A 36 24.51 -16.73 -22.90
N LEU A 37 25.07 -15.87 -23.74
CA LEU A 37 26.36 -16.05 -24.42
C LEU A 37 27.38 -15.13 -23.77
N PHE A 38 28.53 -15.68 -23.36
CA PHE A 38 29.68 -14.92 -22.89
C PHE A 38 30.82 -15.08 -23.89
N VAL A 39 31.48 -13.97 -24.20
CA VAL A 39 32.62 -13.97 -25.13
C VAL A 39 33.64 -12.91 -24.71
N GLY A 40 34.90 -13.27 -24.75
CA GLY A 40 36.00 -12.34 -24.54
C GLY A 40 36.19 -11.39 -25.74
N GLY A 41 36.56 -10.14 -25.45
CA GLY A 41 36.80 -9.15 -26.51
C GLY A 41 38.03 -9.48 -27.37
N ASP A 42 39.01 -10.21 -26.81
CA ASP A 42 40.27 -10.54 -27.44
C ASP A 42 40.36 -12.01 -27.88
N GLU A 43 39.20 -12.66 -28.09
CA GLU A 43 39.17 -14.05 -28.51
C GLU A 43 38.77 -14.24 -29.98
N VAL A 44 39.29 -15.32 -30.58
CA VAL A 44 39.04 -15.68 -31.98
C VAL A 44 37.55 -15.95 -32.27
N MET A 45 36.78 -16.40 -31.28
CA MET A 45 35.36 -16.78 -31.43
C MET A 45 34.38 -15.59 -31.29
N LEU A 46 34.88 -14.36 -31.15
CA LEU A 46 34.06 -13.18 -30.94
C LEU A 46 33.03 -12.98 -32.06
N ASP A 47 33.43 -13.06 -33.31
CA ASP A 47 32.57 -12.82 -34.46
C ASP A 47 31.57 -13.99 -34.66
N ASP A 48 31.97 -15.22 -34.38
CA ASP A 48 31.07 -16.38 -34.43
C ASP A 48 29.98 -16.28 -33.36
N THR A 49 30.34 -15.83 -32.15
CA THR A 49 29.37 -15.59 -31.08
C THR A 49 28.40 -14.47 -31.43
N ARG A 50 28.88 -13.37 -32.05
CA ARG A 50 28.03 -12.28 -32.56
C ARG A 50 27.04 -12.77 -33.62
N ARG A 51 27.54 -13.58 -34.59
CA ARG A 51 26.71 -14.18 -35.66
C ARG A 51 25.63 -15.10 -35.07
N LEU A 52 25.97 -15.95 -34.10
CA LEU A 52 25.05 -16.84 -33.45
C LEU A 52 23.96 -16.04 -32.68
N HIS A 53 24.37 -15.03 -31.92
CA HIS A 53 23.44 -14.16 -31.22
C HIS A 53 22.44 -13.48 -32.18
N ALA A 54 22.95 -12.90 -33.27
CA ALA A 54 22.10 -12.26 -34.28
C ALA A 54 21.15 -13.25 -34.97
N ALA A 55 21.60 -14.48 -35.25
CA ALA A 55 20.80 -15.53 -35.85
C ALA A 55 19.68 -16.00 -34.90
N LEU A 56 19.99 -16.17 -33.61
CA LEU A 56 18.99 -16.50 -32.56
C LEU A 56 17.92 -15.40 -32.43
N GLN A 57 18.33 -14.13 -32.40
CA GLN A 57 17.39 -13.00 -32.38
C GLN A 57 16.49 -12.96 -33.61
N LYS A 58 17.07 -13.16 -34.81
CA LYS A 58 16.33 -13.23 -36.08
C LYS A 58 15.33 -14.39 -36.11
N ALA A 59 15.64 -15.50 -35.44
CA ALA A 59 14.76 -16.66 -35.29
C ALA A 59 13.66 -16.44 -34.21
N GLY A 60 13.63 -15.28 -33.56
CA GLY A 60 12.67 -14.96 -32.49
C GLY A 60 13.00 -15.62 -31.15
N CYS A 61 14.22 -16.09 -30.95
CA CYS A 61 14.66 -16.72 -29.70
C CYS A 61 15.15 -15.68 -28.69
N ASP A 62 14.94 -15.95 -27.40
CA ASP A 62 15.45 -15.14 -26.30
C ASP A 62 16.96 -15.38 -26.16
N SER A 63 17.77 -14.44 -26.64
CA SER A 63 19.23 -14.50 -26.59
C SER A 63 19.81 -13.23 -26.02
N GLN A 64 20.69 -13.36 -25.06
CA GLN A 64 21.49 -12.29 -24.46
C GLN A 64 22.96 -12.56 -24.70
N MET A 65 23.78 -11.51 -24.90
CA MET A 65 25.20 -11.64 -25.11
C MET A 65 25.96 -10.62 -24.26
N VAL A 66 27.01 -11.09 -23.59
CA VAL A 66 27.96 -10.29 -22.82
C VAL A 66 29.33 -10.39 -23.54
N ILE A 67 29.86 -9.24 -23.93
CA ILE A 67 31.24 -9.13 -24.49
C ILE A 67 32.07 -8.50 -23.37
N ALA A 68 33.05 -9.24 -22.87
CA ALA A 68 33.98 -8.75 -21.85
C ALA A 68 35.25 -8.21 -22.51
N PRO A 69 35.51 -6.88 -22.51
CA PRO A 69 36.70 -6.30 -23.09
C PRO A 69 37.96 -6.89 -22.47
N GLU A 70 39.03 -7.05 -23.29
CA GLU A 70 40.33 -7.49 -22.83
C GLU A 70 40.36 -8.87 -22.14
N ARG A 71 39.34 -9.72 -22.42
CA ARG A 71 39.25 -11.07 -21.88
C ARG A 71 39.53 -12.11 -22.97
N TRP A 72 40.03 -13.27 -22.51
CA TRP A 72 40.38 -14.42 -23.33
C TRP A 72 39.24 -15.42 -23.45
N HIS A 73 39.48 -16.48 -24.21
CA HIS A 73 38.50 -17.55 -24.42
C HIS A 73 38.06 -18.23 -23.11
N ALA A 74 36.76 -18.40 -22.96
CA ALA A 74 36.12 -19.06 -21.81
C ALA A 74 36.45 -18.40 -20.43
N TYR A 75 36.75 -17.12 -20.40
CA TYR A 75 37.17 -16.38 -19.20
C TYR A 75 36.17 -16.51 -18.02
N VAL A 76 34.89 -16.60 -18.34
CA VAL A 76 33.80 -16.69 -17.34
C VAL A 76 33.84 -17.99 -16.50
N LEU A 77 34.53 -19.03 -17.00
CA LEU A 77 34.70 -20.29 -16.26
C LEU A 77 35.74 -20.18 -15.14
N TYR A 78 36.53 -19.12 -15.12
CA TYR A 78 37.51 -18.88 -14.06
C TYR A 78 36.90 -18.00 -12.98
N TYR A 79 36.87 -18.49 -11.73
CA TYR A 79 36.33 -17.75 -10.60
C TYR A 79 37.32 -16.67 -10.13
N LEU A 80 37.31 -15.54 -10.84
CA LEU A 80 38.14 -14.39 -10.53
C LEU A 80 37.29 -13.26 -9.98
N SER A 81 37.85 -12.45 -9.08
CA SER A 81 37.17 -11.28 -8.49
C SER A 81 36.60 -10.31 -9.54
N GLU A 82 37.29 -10.21 -10.68
CA GLU A 82 36.95 -9.35 -11.81
C GLU A 82 35.74 -9.85 -12.63
N ASN A 83 35.35 -11.12 -12.45
CA ASN A 83 34.21 -11.74 -13.16
C ASN A 83 32.97 -11.84 -12.28
N MET A 84 32.95 -11.25 -11.09
CA MET A 84 31.82 -11.38 -10.17
C MET A 84 30.51 -10.81 -10.74
N SER A 85 30.55 -9.70 -11.48
CA SER A 85 29.41 -9.14 -12.18
C SER A 85 28.79 -10.07 -13.23
N ASP A 86 29.63 -10.92 -13.85
CA ASP A 86 29.14 -11.89 -14.83
C ASP A 86 28.43 -13.06 -14.16
N PHE A 87 28.85 -13.45 -12.95
CA PHE A 87 28.12 -14.43 -12.13
C PHE A 87 26.76 -13.87 -11.66
N ASP A 88 26.66 -12.59 -11.34
CA ASP A 88 25.38 -11.94 -11.06
C ASP A 88 24.46 -11.94 -12.29
N THR A 89 25.03 -11.73 -13.47
CA THR A 89 24.31 -11.81 -14.75
C THR A 89 23.81 -13.23 -15.00
N ILE A 90 24.65 -14.26 -14.77
CA ILE A 90 24.27 -15.68 -14.86
C ILE A 90 23.14 -16.00 -13.88
N ASN A 91 23.26 -15.60 -12.61
CA ASN A 91 22.23 -15.85 -11.59
C ASN A 91 20.91 -15.19 -11.97
N THR A 92 20.95 -13.96 -12.47
CA THR A 92 19.74 -13.24 -12.93
C THR A 92 19.09 -13.96 -14.10
N PHE A 93 19.88 -14.39 -15.09
CA PHE A 93 19.42 -15.14 -16.25
C PHE A 93 18.79 -16.48 -15.84
N LEU A 94 19.49 -17.27 -15.03
CA LEU A 94 19.01 -18.57 -14.56
C LEU A 94 17.72 -18.41 -13.72
N THR A 95 17.67 -17.44 -12.82
CA THR A 95 16.48 -17.14 -12.05
C THR A 95 15.30 -16.80 -12.96
N ARG A 96 15.51 -16.02 -14.02
CA ARG A 96 14.47 -15.68 -15.00
C ARG A 96 14.00 -16.90 -15.79
N VAL A 97 14.90 -17.73 -16.28
CA VAL A 97 14.61 -18.84 -17.21
C VAL A 97 14.11 -20.07 -16.48
N LEU A 98 14.73 -20.41 -15.35
CA LEU A 98 14.39 -21.61 -14.57
C LEU A 98 13.26 -21.41 -13.60
N SER A 99 12.90 -20.16 -13.29
CA SER A 99 11.69 -19.92 -12.52
C SER A 99 10.51 -20.42 -13.35
N PRO A 100 9.76 -21.45 -12.90
CA PRO A 100 8.55 -21.86 -13.58
C PRO A 100 7.67 -20.62 -13.71
N ALA A 101 7.03 -20.41 -14.87
CA ALA A 101 6.07 -19.32 -15.05
C ALA A 101 5.12 -19.38 -13.84
N LYS A 102 5.37 -18.54 -12.82
CA LYS A 102 4.64 -18.59 -11.54
C LYS A 102 3.19 -18.39 -11.93
N LYS A 103 2.37 -19.46 -11.82
CA LYS A 103 0.93 -19.33 -11.96
C LYS A 103 0.52 -18.18 -11.08
N LEU A 104 -0.05 -17.11 -11.66
CA LEU A 104 -0.50 -15.95 -10.91
C LEU A 104 -1.39 -16.43 -9.77
N ARG A 105 -1.00 -16.10 -8.54
CA ARG A 105 -1.76 -16.48 -7.36
C ARG A 105 -3.08 -15.73 -7.36
N TRP A 106 -4.15 -16.40 -6.97
CA TRP A 106 -5.43 -15.76 -6.68
C TRP A 106 -5.77 -15.92 -5.20
N MET A 107 -6.45 -14.93 -4.65
CA MET A 107 -6.83 -14.89 -3.24
C MET A 107 -8.28 -14.43 -3.12
N ARG A 108 -9.00 -14.93 -2.12
CA ARG A 108 -10.29 -14.36 -1.73
C ARG A 108 -10.06 -12.99 -1.10
N LEU A 109 -11.04 -12.09 -1.23
CA LEU A 109 -11.02 -10.88 -0.42
C LEU A 109 -11.12 -11.29 1.06
N ASP A 110 -10.37 -10.60 1.93
CA ASP A 110 -10.56 -10.76 3.37
C ASP A 110 -11.95 -10.27 3.80
N ASN A 111 -12.32 -10.55 5.05
CA ASN A 111 -13.65 -10.24 5.55
C ASN A 111 -13.98 -8.74 5.41
N ALA A 112 -13.06 -7.85 5.80
CA ALA A 112 -13.26 -6.41 5.72
C ALA A 112 -13.29 -5.90 4.28
N ALA A 113 -12.50 -6.49 3.39
CA ALA A 113 -12.34 -6.06 2.00
C ALA A 113 -13.60 -6.19 1.14
N LYS A 114 -14.51 -7.11 1.47
CA LYS A 114 -15.70 -7.42 0.66
C LYS A 114 -16.66 -6.28 0.47
N ILE A 115 -16.68 -5.33 1.40
CA ILE A 115 -17.58 -4.18 1.33
C ILE A 115 -17.14 -3.17 0.26
N TYR A 116 -15.85 -3.00 0.03
CA TYR A 116 -15.33 -1.95 -0.84
C TYR A 116 -15.76 -2.07 -2.31
N PRO A 117 -15.69 -3.24 -2.98
CA PRO A 117 -16.20 -3.38 -4.33
C PRO A 117 -17.72 -3.25 -4.43
N ALA A 118 -18.47 -3.63 -3.37
CA ALA A 118 -19.92 -3.55 -3.33
C ALA A 118 -20.43 -2.12 -3.09
N ALA A 119 -19.70 -1.33 -2.29
CA ALA A 119 -20.01 0.07 -1.97
C ALA A 119 -19.65 1.04 -3.12
N LYS A 120 -19.11 0.55 -4.22
CA LYS A 120 -18.74 1.33 -5.41
C LYS A 120 -19.85 2.26 -5.86
N ARG A 121 -19.51 3.55 -6.09
CA ARG A 121 -20.37 4.58 -6.70
C ARG A 121 -19.69 5.25 -7.88
N ARG A 122 -20.48 5.91 -8.73
CA ARG A 122 -19.94 6.74 -9.81
C ARG A 122 -19.19 7.92 -9.18
N GLY A 123 -17.94 8.12 -9.56
CA GLY A 123 -17.11 9.21 -9.03
C GLY A 123 -16.47 8.93 -7.65
N TRP A 124 -16.61 7.72 -7.09
CA TRP A 124 -16.00 7.38 -5.79
C TRP A 124 -15.36 5.99 -5.80
N THR A 125 -14.10 5.93 -5.38
CA THR A 125 -13.35 4.71 -5.11
C THR A 125 -12.67 4.84 -3.75
N ASN A 126 -12.69 3.76 -2.98
CA ASN A 126 -12.15 3.77 -1.63
C ASN A 126 -10.62 3.54 -1.66
N TYR A 127 -9.87 4.61 -1.85
CA TYR A 127 -8.42 4.63 -1.81
C TYR A 127 -7.92 5.39 -0.58
N PHE A 128 -6.72 5.05 -0.12
CA PHE A 128 -5.94 5.84 0.81
C PHE A 128 -4.52 6.00 0.27
N ARG A 129 -3.84 7.06 0.70
CA ARG A 129 -2.49 7.41 0.25
C ARG A 129 -1.52 7.39 1.43
N LEU A 130 -0.34 6.85 1.18
CA LEU A 130 0.84 6.99 2.00
C LEU A 130 1.94 7.60 1.16
N SER A 131 2.70 8.53 1.71
CA SER A 131 3.82 9.13 0.98
C SER A 131 5.04 9.37 1.87
N ALA A 132 6.21 9.33 1.22
CA ALA A 132 7.48 9.72 1.78
C ALA A 132 8.07 10.83 0.90
N THR A 133 8.42 11.97 1.50
CA THR A 133 9.18 13.03 0.84
C THR A 133 10.65 12.84 1.19
N LEU A 134 11.47 12.77 0.19
CA LEU A 134 12.92 12.61 0.31
C LEU A 134 13.60 13.99 0.33
N ASN A 135 14.88 14.02 0.65
CA ASN A 135 15.68 15.24 0.63
C ASN A 135 16.21 15.61 -0.77
N GLU A 136 15.98 14.77 -1.77
CA GLU A 136 16.39 14.98 -3.16
C GLU A 136 15.32 14.53 -4.15
N PRO A 137 15.30 15.09 -5.38
CA PRO A 137 14.37 14.69 -6.43
C PRO A 137 14.44 13.20 -6.75
N VAL A 138 13.28 12.59 -6.96
CA VAL A 138 13.14 11.16 -7.23
C VAL A 138 13.53 10.83 -8.67
N ASP A 139 14.46 9.89 -8.85
CA ASP A 139 14.73 9.28 -10.15
C ASP A 139 13.66 8.20 -10.45
N THR A 140 12.80 8.50 -11.42
CA THR A 140 11.67 7.62 -11.78
C THR A 140 12.11 6.30 -12.41
N LYS A 141 13.29 6.24 -13.03
CA LYS A 141 13.83 5.00 -13.62
C LYS A 141 14.29 4.04 -12.51
N ILE A 142 15.04 4.58 -11.55
CA ILE A 142 15.47 3.82 -10.38
C ILE A 142 14.25 3.38 -9.56
N LEU A 143 13.26 4.26 -9.36
CA LEU A 143 12.03 3.91 -8.65
C LEU A 143 11.24 2.80 -9.37
N SER A 144 11.19 2.82 -10.70
CA SER A 144 10.55 1.75 -11.47
C SER A 144 11.25 0.40 -11.27
N ALA A 145 12.57 0.38 -11.28
CA ALA A 145 13.35 -0.83 -11.00
C ALA A 145 13.17 -1.31 -9.56
N ALA A 146 13.15 -0.40 -8.59
CA ALA A 146 12.86 -0.72 -7.19
C ALA A 146 11.44 -1.27 -7.01
N LEU A 147 10.46 -0.74 -7.74
CA LEU A 147 9.08 -1.23 -7.71
C LEU A 147 8.97 -2.65 -8.28
N ASP A 148 9.71 -2.98 -9.34
CA ASP A 148 9.75 -4.33 -9.90
C ASP A 148 10.27 -5.38 -8.89
N VAL A 149 11.22 -5.01 -8.04
CA VAL A 149 11.69 -5.85 -6.93
C VAL A 149 10.62 -5.94 -5.83
N THR A 150 10.08 -4.79 -5.42
CA THR A 150 9.12 -4.70 -4.31
C THR A 150 7.84 -5.49 -4.59
N VAL A 151 7.26 -5.43 -5.79
CA VAL A 151 6.00 -6.15 -6.09
C VAL A 151 6.14 -7.67 -5.99
N ARG A 152 7.34 -8.22 -6.17
CA ARG A 152 7.60 -9.66 -6.00
C ARG A 152 7.52 -10.06 -4.53
N ARG A 153 7.94 -9.17 -3.63
CA ARG A 153 7.90 -9.38 -2.18
C ARG A 153 6.49 -9.24 -1.58
N PHE A 154 5.57 -8.56 -2.28
CA PHE A 154 4.23 -8.25 -1.80
C PHE A 154 3.10 -8.85 -2.66
N PRO A 155 3.00 -10.17 -2.82
CA PRO A 155 2.00 -10.80 -3.69
C PRO A 155 0.56 -10.61 -3.22
N SER A 156 0.32 -10.22 -1.95
CA SER A 156 -1.00 -9.89 -1.41
C SER A 156 -1.44 -8.46 -1.73
N ILE A 157 -0.50 -7.56 -2.04
CA ILE A 157 -0.76 -6.15 -2.39
C ILE A 157 -0.63 -5.93 -3.90
N ALA A 158 0.35 -6.58 -4.54
CA ALA A 158 0.56 -6.53 -5.99
C ALA A 158 -0.49 -7.35 -6.75
N VAL A 159 -1.73 -6.89 -6.68
CA VAL A 159 -2.92 -7.60 -7.17
C VAL A 159 -3.83 -6.70 -7.99
N ARG A 160 -4.73 -7.34 -8.72
CA ARG A 160 -5.85 -6.72 -9.43
C ARG A 160 -7.17 -7.33 -8.99
N LEU A 161 -8.24 -6.56 -9.02
CA LEU A 161 -9.56 -7.05 -8.65
C LEU A 161 -10.23 -7.75 -9.84
N ARG A 162 -10.69 -8.97 -9.61
CA ARG A 162 -11.44 -9.78 -10.58
C ARG A 162 -12.86 -10.04 -10.11
N ARG A 163 -13.77 -10.19 -11.06
CA ARG A 163 -15.17 -10.50 -10.80
C ARG A 163 -15.45 -11.97 -11.12
N GLY A 164 -15.89 -12.72 -10.12
CA GLY A 164 -16.44 -14.06 -10.29
C GLY A 164 -17.97 -14.06 -10.37
N ALA A 165 -18.59 -15.23 -10.46
CA ALA A 165 -20.04 -15.38 -10.48
C ALA A 165 -20.68 -15.02 -9.12
N PHE A 166 -20.04 -15.41 -8.02
CA PHE A 166 -20.55 -15.25 -6.66
C PHE A 166 -19.76 -14.26 -5.80
N TRP A 167 -18.46 -14.04 -6.09
CA TRP A 167 -17.56 -13.22 -5.31
C TRP A 167 -16.57 -12.46 -6.18
N TYR A 168 -16.07 -11.34 -5.68
CA TYR A 168 -14.82 -10.76 -6.15
C TYR A 168 -13.64 -11.56 -5.59
N TYR A 169 -12.54 -11.56 -6.32
CA TYR A 169 -11.26 -12.14 -5.88
C TYR A 169 -10.10 -11.26 -6.33
N LEU A 170 -8.96 -11.43 -5.67
CA LEU A 170 -7.72 -10.75 -6.01
C LEU A 170 -6.86 -11.71 -6.82
N GLU A 171 -6.29 -11.23 -7.90
CA GLU A 171 -5.35 -11.96 -8.75
C GLU A 171 -4.04 -11.18 -8.81
N GLN A 172 -2.92 -11.84 -8.57
CA GLN A 172 -1.60 -11.23 -8.65
C GLN A 172 -1.38 -10.58 -10.03
N ILE A 173 -0.76 -9.40 -10.07
CA ILE A 173 -0.39 -8.76 -11.33
C ILE A 173 0.87 -9.39 -11.93
N PRO A 174 0.99 -9.50 -13.26
CA PRO A 174 2.15 -10.15 -13.90
C PRO A 174 3.42 -9.29 -13.87
N LYS A 175 3.29 -7.97 -13.76
CA LYS A 175 4.38 -6.98 -13.70
C LYS A 175 3.97 -5.79 -12.86
N ALA A 176 4.96 -5.01 -12.40
CA ALA A 176 4.72 -3.75 -11.70
C ALA A 176 3.91 -2.75 -12.55
N PRO A 177 3.06 -1.90 -11.92
CA PRO A 177 2.41 -0.80 -12.62
C PRO A 177 3.44 0.28 -13.01
N PRO A 178 3.15 1.11 -14.02
CA PRO A 178 4.00 2.26 -14.33
C PRO A 178 4.01 3.26 -13.17
N ILE A 179 5.09 4.02 -13.06
CA ILE A 179 5.16 5.20 -12.19
C ILE A 179 4.36 6.32 -12.87
N GLU A 180 3.44 6.92 -12.13
CA GLU A 180 2.61 8.03 -12.59
C GLU A 180 3.13 9.36 -12.02
N GLU A 181 2.88 10.47 -12.73
CA GLU A 181 3.16 11.80 -12.21
C GLU A 181 2.00 12.28 -11.33
N ASP A 182 2.33 12.76 -10.13
CA ASP A 182 1.36 13.32 -9.16
C ASP A 182 1.05 14.79 -9.51
N ARG A 183 0.17 15.01 -10.48
CA ARG A 183 -0.09 16.32 -11.12
C ARG A 183 -1.19 17.13 -10.46
N SER A 184 -1.93 16.56 -9.53
CA SER A 184 -3.16 17.17 -9.02
C SER A 184 -3.30 16.94 -7.51
N TYR A 185 -4.51 17.09 -7.00
CA TYR A 185 -4.83 16.80 -5.60
C TYR A 185 -4.70 15.29 -5.29
N PRO A 186 -4.49 14.92 -4.01
CA PRO A 186 -4.37 13.51 -3.62
C PRO A 186 -5.67 12.75 -3.84
N LEU A 187 -5.56 11.44 -4.10
CA LEU A 187 -6.69 10.53 -4.23
C LEU A 187 -7.67 10.92 -5.36
N VAL A 188 -7.14 11.45 -6.47
CA VAL A 188 -7.92 11.64 -7.70
C VAL A 188 -8.68 10.37 -8.03
N HIS A 189 -9.94 10.51 -8.42
CA HIS A 189 -10.81 9.38 -8.71
C HIS A 189 -10.17 8.37 -9.67
N VAL A 190 -10.06 7.13 -9.21
CA VAL A 190 -9.56 6.00 -9.99
C VAL A 190 -10.75 5.25 -10.57
N PRO A 191 -10.88 5.16 -11.91
CA PRO A 191 -11.92 4.34 -12.53
C PRO A 191 -11.81 2.88 -12.08
N PHE A 192 -12.95 2.22 -11.86
CA PHE A 192 -12.95 0.83 -11.40
C PHE A 192 -12.31 -0.14 -12.40
N ASP A 193 -12.25 0.23 -13.66
CA ASP A 193 -11.59 -0.58 -14.69
C ASP A 193 -10.05 -0.55 -14.53
N ASP A 194 -9.49 0.51 -13.92
CA ASP A 194 -8.09 0.57 -13.58
C ASP A 194 -7.78 -0.28 -12.34
N VAL A 195 -8.69 -0.35 -11.35
CA VAL A 195 -8.60 -1.31 -10.23
C VAL A 195 -8.55 -2.77 -10.74
N ARG A 196 -9.16 -3.04 -11.88
CA ARG A 196 -9.11 -4.35 -12.55
C ARG A 196 -7.77 -4.62 -13.25
N LYS A 197 -6.95 -3.59 -13.46
CA LYS A 197 -5.59 -3.72 -13.99
C LYS A 197 -4.58 -3.83 -12.86
N CYS A 198 -4.67 -2.92 -11.87
CA CYS A 198 -3.86 -2.90 -10.66
C CYS A 198 -4.65 -2.22 -9.53
N ALA A 199 -4.60 -2.79 -8.33
CA ALA A 199 -5.34 -2.26 -7.17
C ALA A 199 -4.52 -1.26 -6.32
N PHE A 200 -3.38 -0.82 -6.80
CA PHE A 200 -2.60 0.28 -6.25
C PHE A 200 -1.91 1.05 -7.39
N ARG A 201 -1.43 2.25 -7.11
CA ARG A 201 -0.61 3.04 -8.02
C ARG A 201 0.51 3.74 -7.27
N VAL A 202 1.61 4.02 -7.97
CA VAL A 202 2.76 4.75 -7.44
C VAL A 202 2.90 6.05 -8.20
N LEU A 203 2.96 7.15 -7.46
CA LEU A 203 3.00 8.49 -8.02
C LEU A 203 4.25 9.21 -7.52
N VAL A 204 4.78 10.11 -8.34
CA VAL A 204 5.96 10.92 -8.03
C VAL A 204 5.66 12.39 -8.29
N TYR A 205 6.07 13.24 -7.34
CA TYR A 205 6.12 14.68 -7.51
C TYR A 205 7.38 15.22 -6.86
N HIS A 206 8.32 15.69 -7.68
CA HIS A 206 9.64 16.15 -7.23
C HIS A 206 10.32 15.15 -6.28
N GLU A 207 10.41 15.45 -5.00
CA GLU A 207 11.05 14.64 -3.96
C GLU A 207 10.09 13.60 -3.34
N ARG A 208 8.79 13.64 -3.68
CA ARG A 208 7.78 12.81 -3.03
C ARG A 208 7.47 11.54 -3.81
N ILE A 209 7.57 10.41 -3.12
CA ILE A 209 7.04 9.11 -3.55
C ILE A 209 5.72 8.89 -2.82
N ALA A 210 4.63 8.71 -3.54
CA ALA A 210 3.32 8.40 -2.99
C ALA A 210 2.81 7.06 -3.51
N VAL A 211 2.16 6.28 -2.66
CA VAL A 211 1.47 5.05 -3.03
C VAL A 211 0.01 5.16 -2.61
N GLU A 212 -0.88 4.93 -3.55
CA GLU A 212 -2.31 4.90 -3.31
C GLU A 212 -2.84 3.49 -3.45
N PHE A 213 -3.53 3.01 -2.44
CA PHE A 213 -4.05 1.65 -2.36
C PHE A 213 -5.57 1.63 -2.41
N PHE A 214 -6.15 0.77 -3.24
CA PHE A 214 -7.55 0.41 -3.10
C PHE A 214 -7.72 -0.37 -1.79
N HIS A 215 -8.54 0.14 -0.88
CA HIS A 215 -8.60 -0.33 0.52
C HIS A 215 -8.99 -1.82 0.66
N ALA A 216 -9.44 -2.46 -0.42
CA ALA A 216 -9.70 -3.90 -0.41
C ALA A 216 -8.43 -4.77 -0.40
N VAL A 217 -7.24 -4.22 -0.61
CA VAL A 217 -6.01 -5.02 -0.68
C VAL A 217 -5.20 -4.99 0.61
N THR A 218 -5.23 -3.87 1.32
CA THR A 218 -4.43 -3.66 2.54
C THR A 218 -5.02 -2.56 3.41
N ASP A 219 -4.62 -2.53 4.68
CA ASP A 219 -4.86 -1.42 5.60
C ASP A 219 -3.65 -0.48 5.69
N GLY A 220 -3.77 0.57 6.54
CA GLY A 220 -2.69 1.54 6.73
C GLY A 220 -1.37 0.92 7.19
N THR A 221 -1.42 -0.17 8.00
CA THR A 221 -0.22 -0.87 8.48
C THR A 221 0.47 -1.62 7.34
N GLY A 222 -0.26 -2.43 6.57
CA GLY A 222 0.32 -3.16 5.45
C GLY A 222 0.80 -2.23 4.33
N GLY A 223 0.04 -1.15 4.05
CA GLY A 223 0.44 -0.12 3.10
C GLY A 223 1.72 0.62 3.52
N MET A 224 1.89 0.92 4.82
CA MET A 224 3.11 1.55 5.35
C MET A 224 4.33 0.63 5.23
N ILE A 225 4.17 -0.66 5.49
CA ILE A 225 5.23 -1.66 5.28
C ILE A 225 5.64 -1.71 3.81
N PHE A 226 4.68 -1.68 2.89
CA PHE A 226 4.95 -1.61 1.45
C PHE A 226 5.73 -0.35 1.08
N LEU A 227 5.28 0.84 1.50
CA LEU A 227 5.95 2.10 1.19
C LEU A 227 7.39 2.13 1.73
N LYS A 228 7.59 1.73 2.99
CA LYS A 228 8.93 1.67 3.60
C LYS A 228 9.87 0.74 2.81
N THR A 229 9.38 -0.43 2.41
CA THR A 229 10.18 -1.40 1.66
C THR A 229 10.51 -0.88 0.25
N LEU A 230 9.56 -0.21 -0.41
CA LEU A 230 9.79 0.43 -1.72
C LEU A 230 10.84 1.54 -1.62
N VAL A 231 10.73 2.41 -0.62
CA VAL A 231 11.70 3.49 -0.40
C VAL A 231 13.07 2.91 -0.05
N ALA A 232 13.14 1.87 0.79
CA ALA A 232 14.38 1.20 1.13
C ALA A 232 15.06 0.62 -0.13
N GLU A 233 14.32 -0.07 -0.99
CA GLU A 233 14.86 -0.61 -2.25
C GLU A 233 15.33 0.50 -3.18
N TYR A 234 14.55 1.58 -3.30
CA TYR A 234 14.93 2.77 -4.08
C TYR A 234 16.26 3.37 -3.60
N LEU A 235 16.42 3.58 -2.28
CA LEU A 235 17.64 4.14 -1.70
C LEU A 235 18.84 3.21 -1.88
N CYS A 236 18.64 1.89 -1.75
CA CYS A 236 19.69 0.91 -2.01
C CYS A 236 20.17 0.98 -3.46
N GLN A 237 19.26 1.05 -4.44
CA GLN A 237 19.62 1.12 -5.86
C GLN A 237 20.22 2.47 -6.24
N ARG A 238 19.76 3.56 -5.62
CA ARG A 238 20.23 4.91 -5.95
C ARG A 238 21.62 5.21 -5.38
N TYR A 239 21.84 4.83 -4.12
CA TYR A 239 23.05 5.22 -3.38
C TYR A 239 23.99 4.06 -3.05
N GLY A 240 23.64 2.83 -3.43
CA GLY A 240 24.44 1.65 -3.13
C GLY A 240 24.55 1.30 -1.64
N ILE A 241 23.63 1.81 -0.81
CA ILE A 241 23.62 1.59 0.63
C ILE A 241 22.89 0.29 1.01
N SER A 242 23.32 -0.34 2.10
CA SER A 242 22.62 -1.50 2.67
C SER A 242 21.62 -1.04 3.72
N ILE A 243 20.37 -1.44 3.57
CA ILE A 243 19.30 -1.14 4.53
C ILE A 243 18.78 -2.46 5.13
N PRO A 244 18.83 -2.64 6.46
CA PRO A 244 18.39 -3.86 7.12
C PRO A 244 16.87 -4.03 7.08
N ALA A 245 16.42 -5.30 7.19
CA ALA A 245 15.00 -5.67 7.27
C ALA A 245 14.49 -5.50 8.71
N GLU A 246 14.24 -4.27 9.11
CA GLU A 246 13.77 -3.89 10.46
C GLU A 246 12.77 -2.75 10.40
N HIS A 247 12.13 -2.42 11.51
CA HIS A 247 11.14 -1.33 11.62
C HIS A 247 10.03 -1.37 10.55
N GLY A 248 9.68 -2.57 10.06
CA GLY A 248 8.66 -2.78 9.03
C GLY A 248 9.16 -2.67 7.59
N VAL A 249 10.46 -2.52 7.36
CA VAL A 249 11.08 -2.82 6.07
C VAL A 249 11.23 -4.34 5.97
N LEU A 250 10.71 -4.95 4.91
CA LEU A 250 10.83 -6.40 4.71
C LEU A 250 12.11 -6.74 3.92
N GLY A 251 12.62 -7.93 4.15
CA GLY A 251 13.73 -8.48 3.36
C GLY A 251 13.33 -8.58 1.90
N ARG A 252 13.94 -7.76 1.03
CA ARG A 252 13.52 -7.55 -0.35
C ARG A 252 13.70 -8.77 -1.24
N LEU A 253 14.66 -9.63 -0.90
CA LEU A 253 14.98 -10.85 -1.62
C LEU A 253 14.38 -12.10 -0.94
N GLU A 254 13.70 -11.94 0.20
CA GLU A 254 13.03 -13.02 0.90
C GLU A 254 11.72 -13.40 0.22
N ASP A 255 11.41 -14.68 0.22
CA ASP A 255 10.10 -15.14 -0.23
C ASP A 255 8.99 -14.72 0.76
N PRO A 256 7.83 -14.29 0.27
CA PRO A 256 6.71 -13.93 1.12
C PRO A 256 6.16 -15.15 1.87
N SER A 257 5.91 -14.98 3.17
CA SER A 257 5.33 -16.04 4.00
C SER A 257 3.82 -16.17 3.79
N GLU A 258 3.26 -17.36 4.02
CA GLU A 258 1.80 -17.58 3.96
C GLU A 258 1.05 -16.76 5.02
N GLU A 259 1.67 -16.51 6.19
CA GLU A 259 1.10 -15.69 7.25
C GLU A 259 0.87 -14.23 6.82
N GLU A 260 1.73 -13.70 5.94
CA GLU A 260 1.59 -12.34 5.40
C GLU A 260 0.38 -12.21 4.46
N MET A 261 -0.11 -13.34 3.94
CA MET A 261 -1.20 -13.40 2.97
C MET A 261 -2.52 -13.89 3.57
N GLU A 262 -2.55 -14.32 4.83
CA GLU A 262 -3.76 -14.92 5.44
C GLU A 262 -4.88 -13.89 5.67
N ASP A 263 -6.14 -14.38 5.72
CA ASP A 263 -7.28 -13.64 6.25
C ASP A 263 -7.39 -13.91 7.76
N SER A 264 -6.76 -13.07 8.57
CA SER A 264 -6.71 -13.23 10.02
C SER A 264 -8.07 -13.05 10.72
N PHE A 265 -9.06 -12.43 10.07
CA PHE A 265 -10.43 -12.43 10.60
C PHE A 265 -11.00 -13.84 10.74
N LEU A 266 -10.74 -14.72 9.77
CA LEU A 266 -11.22 -16.10 9.83
C LEU A 266 -10.54 -16.91 10.93
N ARG A 267 -9.26 -16.63 11.20
CA ARG A 267 -8.46 -17.29 12.25
C ARG A 267 -8.98 -16.97 13.65
N TYR A 268 -9.37 -15.72 13.89
CA TYR A 268 -9.77 -15.24 15.23
C TYR A 268 -11.28 -15.12 15.45
N ALA A 269 -12.10 -15.58 14.52
CA ALA A 269 -13.55 -15.56 14.65
C ALA A 269 -14.05 -16.58 15.70
N GLY A 270 -14.51 -16.08 16.85
CA GLY A 270 -15.17 -16.88 17.89
C GLY A 270 -16.66 -17.13 17.62
N ASN A 271 -17.39 -17.55 18.66
CA ASN A 271 -18.82 -17.86 18.59
C ASN A 271 -19.72 -16.81 19.28
N VAL A 272 -19.13 -15.82 19.97
CA VAL A 272 -19.86 -14.75 20.65
C VAL A 272 -20.01 -13.56 19.71
N HIS A 273 -21.21 -13.00 19.59
CA HIS A 273 -21.53 -11.95 18.64
C HIS A 273 -21.83 -10.62 19.36
N ALA A 274 -21.29 -9.52 18.81
CA ALA A 274 -21.60 -8.17 19.26
C ALA A 274 -22.83 -7.60 18.56
N SER A 275 -23.56 -6.70 19.25
CA SER A 275 -24.67 -5.94 18.64
C SER A 275 -24.12 -4.89 17.66
N ARG A 276 -24.84 -4.69 16.54
CA ARG A 276 -24.55 -3.63 15.56
C ARG A 276 -25.51 -2.43 15.65
N LYS A 277 -26.31 -2.35 16.71
CA LYS A 277 -27.23 -1.21 16.89
C LYS A 277 -26.44 0.03 17.33
N GLU A 278 -26.31 0.98 16.44
CA GLU A 278 -25.69 2.28 16.71
C GLU A 278 -26.63 3.40 16.27
N SER A 279 -26.65 4.50 17.02
CA SER A 279 -27.39 5.71 16.66
C SER A 279 -26.76 6.43 15.49
N THR A 280 -27.53 7.24 14.76
CA THR A 280 -26.97 8.09 13.69
C THR A 280 -26.20 9.26 14.29
N ALA A 281 -25.09 9.64 13.65
CA ALA A 281 -24.26 10.77 14.04
C ALA A 281 -24.65 12.06 13.30
N TYR A 282 -24.17 13.20 13.79
CA TYR A 282 -24.16 14.45 13.06
C TYR A 282 -23.35 14.30 11.77
N GLN A 283 -23.87 14.81 10.67
CA GLN A 283 -23.17 14.84 9.40
C GLN A 283 -22.69 16.26 9.10
N LEU A 284 -21.40 16.42 8.93
CA LEU A 284 -20.79 17.66 8.50
C LEU A 284 -21.32 18.04 7.12
N SER A 285 -21.61 19.32 6.91
CA SER A 285 -22.14 19.84 5.65
C SER A 285 -21.25 20.95 5.11
N GLY A 286 -21.37 21.26 3.83
CA GLY A 286 -20.66 22.33 3.17
C GLY A 286 -21.01 22.37 1.68
N THR A 287 -20.46 23.35 0.95
CA THR A 287 -20.62 23.47 -0.50
C THR A 287 -19.71 22.48 -1.20
N LEU A 288 -20.27 21.51 -1.91
CA LEU A 288 -19.50 20.50 -2.62
C LEU A 288 -18.54 21.12 -3.64
N GLU A 289 -17.35 20.58 -3.71
CA GLU A 289 -16.42 20.88 -4.80
C GLU A 289 -16.88 20.23 -6.11
N PRO A 290 -16.67 20.91 -7.25
CA PRO A 290 -16.98 20.34 -8.56
C PRO A 290 -16.06 19.16 -8.90
N ASP A 291 -16.52 18.28 -9.76
CA ASP A 291 -15.76 17.21 -10.39
C ASP A 291 -15.04 16.25 -9.43
N GLY A 292 -15.50 16.19 -8.15
CA GLY A 292 -14.91 15.33 -7.13
C GLY A 292 -13.55 15.80 -6.63
N PHE A 293 -13.24 17.10 -6.78
CA PHE A 293 -12.02 17.70 -6.25
C PHE A 293 -11.95 17.52 -4.72
N LEU A 294 -10.74 17.24 -4.24
CA LEU A 294 -10.47 17.03 -2.82
C LEU A 294 -9.47 18.08 -2.32
N ASN A 295 -9.89 18.81 -1.30
CA ASN A 295 -9.02 19.73 -0.59
C ASN A 295 -8.25 18.97 0.50
N LEU A 296 -6.96 19.25 0.60
CA LEU A 296 -6.08 18.75 1.66
C LEU A 296 -5.61 19.92 2.50
N THR A 297 -5.73 19.78 3.82
CA THR A 297 -5.15 20.71 4.80
C THR A 297 -4.31 19.89 5.78
N THR A 298 -3.04 20.20 5.92
CA THR A 298 -2.15 19.55 6.88
C THR A 298 -1.87 20.47 8.05
N LEU A 299 -2.12 19.97 9.26
CA LEU A 299 -1.69 20.63 10.49
C LEU A 299 -0.48 19.89 11.04
N MET A 300 0.63 20.59 11.18
CA MET A 300 1.88 20.06 11.71
C MET A 300 2.03 20.48 13.18
N VAL A 301 2.23 19.50 14.06
CA VAL A 301 2.34 19.72 15.51
C VAL A 301 3.55 18.95 16.03
N PRO A 302 4.41 19.55 16.89
CA PRO A 302 5.50 18.81 17.54
C PRO A 302 4.97 17.67 18.41
N VAL A 303 5.48 16.45 18.18
CA VAL A 303 5.04 15.24 18.88
C VAL A 303 5.17 15.36 20.40
N ASP A 304 6.26 15.93 20.89
CA ASP A 304 6.50 16.08 22.33
C ASP A 304 5.50 17.02 23.00
N ALA A 305 5.09 18.11 22.33
CA ALA A 305 4.04 18.99 22.82
C ALA A 305 2.71 18.25 22.95
N VAL A 306 2.33 17.47 21.91
CA VAL A 306 1.11 16.66 21.94
C VAL A 306 1.15 15.60 23.03
N ARG A 307 2.29 14.91 23.21
CA ARG A 307 2.46 13.90 24.26
C ARG A 307 2.39 14.49 25.67
N LYS A 308 2.96 15.70 25.86
CA LYS A 308 2.87 16.42 27.12
C LYS A 308 1.41 16.78 27.43
N CYS A 309 0.72 17.41 26.50
CA CYS A 309 -0.71 17.75 26.62
C CYS A 309 -1.57 16.52 26.90
N ALA A 310 -1.34 15.40 26.21
CA ALA A 310 -2.09 14.16 26.44
C ALA A 310 -1.89 13.63 27.89
N LYS A 311 -0.66 13.71 28.43
CA LYS A 311 -0.38 13.33 29.83
C LYS A 311 -1.08 14.24 30.82
N GLU A 312 -1.14 15.53 30.57
CA GLU A 312 -1.83 16.53 31.44
C GLU A 312 -3.34 16.23 31.53
N HIS A 313 -3.94 15.74 30.45
CA HIS A 313 -5.35 15.33 30.41
C HIS A 313 -5.57 13.84 30.73
N HIS A 314 -4.54 13.09 31.13
CA HIS A 314 -4.58 11.65 31.46
C HIS A 314 -5.13 10.75 30.34
N VAL A 315 -4.79 11.05 29.09
CA VAL A 315 -5.22 10.29 27.91
C VAL A 315 -4.06 9.95 27.00
N SER A 316 -4.26 9.00 26.09
CA SER A 316 -3.30 8.73 25.00
C SER A 316 -3.37 9.84 23.91
N VAL A 317 -2.35 9.91 23.07
CA VAL A 317 -2.31 10.85 21.93
C VAL A 317 -3.54 10.69 21.02
N THR A 318 -3.93 9.45 20.71
CA THR A 318 -5.10 9.20 19.86
C THR A 318 -6.39 9.67 20.55
N GLU A 319 -6.53 9.46 21.86
CA GLU A 319 -7.68 9.92 22.63
C GLU A 319 -7.73 11.45 22.72
N LEU A 320 -6.57 12.11 22.89
CA LEU A 320 -6.49 13.58 22.88
C LEU A 320 -6.97 14.16 21.54
N LEU A 321 -6.46 13.61 20.42
CA LEU A 321 -6.86 14.04 19.09
C LEU A 321 -8.34 13.78 18.82
N ALA A 322 -8.86 12.64 19.27
CA ALA A 322 -10.28 12.33 19.16
C ALA A 322 -11.14 13.30 19.98
N ALA A 323 -10.73 13.62 21.21
CA ALA A 323 -11.42 14.59 22.07
C ALA A 323 -11.40 16.00 21.45
N ALA A 324 -10.24 16.42 20.90
CA ALA A 324 -10.12 17.70 20.20
C ALA A 324 -11.02 17.77 18.95
N MET A 325 -11.08 16.66 18.19
CA MET A 325 -11.97 16.55 17.02
C MET A 325 -13.45 16.62 17.43
N MET A 326 -13.84 15.89 18.46
CA MET A 326 -15.22 15.92 18.97
C MET A 326 -15.59 17.32 19.49
N LYS A 327 -14.67 18.00 20.18
CA LYS A 327 -14.88 19.39 20.63
C LYS A 327 -15.08 20.33 19.45
N ALA A 328 -14.22 20.23 18.43
CA ALA A 328 -14.33 21.02 17.20
C ALA A 328 -15.67 20.83 16.49
N ILE A 329 -16.11 19.56 16.36
CA ILE A 329 -17.40 19.24 15.74
C ILE A 329 -18.58 19.78 16.58
N CYS A 330 -18.50 19.72 17.92
CA CYS A 330 -19.55 20.28 18.79
C CYS A 330 -19.67 21.80 18.63
N GLU A 331 -18.53 22.51 18.53
CA GLU A 331 -18.53 23.96 18.32
C GLU A 331 -19.09 24.32 16.95
N LEU A 332 -18.64 23.63 15.89
CA LEU A 332 -19.16 23.80 14.54
C LEU A 332 -20.68 23.50 14.47
N GLN A 333 -21.12 22.39 15.09
CA GLN A 333 -22.53 22.06 15.13
C GLN A 333 -23.34 23.11 15.90
N ALA A 334 -22.80 23.71 16.98
CA ALA A 334 -23.48 24.74 17.74
C ALA A 334 -23.70 26.00 16.92
N GLU A 335 -22.77 26.36 16.06
CA GLU A 335 -22.89 27.49 15.11
C GLU A 335 -23.93 27.19 14.02
N GLN A 336 -23.88 26.00 13.41
CA GLN A 336 -24.79 25.58 12.32
C GLN A 336 -26.19 25.18 12.82
N THR A 337 -26.29 24.73 14.07
CA THR A 337 -27.55 24.30 14.71
C THR A 337 -27.68 24.94 16.10
N PRO A 338 -28.09 26.22 16.18
CA PRO A 338 -28.17 26.96 17.46
C PRO A 338 -29.13 26.31 18.48
N ARG A 339 -30.26 25.78 18.01
CA ARG A 339 -31.23 25.15 18.89
C ARG A 339 -30.76 23.78 19.35
N ARG A 340 -30.32 23.65 20.60
CA ARG A 340 -29.76 22.41 21.20
C ARG A 340 -30.58 21.14 20.93
N ARG A 341 -31.93 21.20 21.05
CA ARG A 341 -32.82 20.06 20.81
C ARG A 341 -32.76 19.45 19.41
N HIS A 342 -32.23 20.20 18.40
CA HIS A 342 -32.12 19.76 17.03
C HIS A 342 -30.72 19.19 16.73
N ARG A 343 -29.77 19.31 17.66
CA ARG A 343 -28.43 18.76 17.51
C ARG A 343 -28.48 17.23 17.49
N LYS A 344 -27.44 16.65 16.95
CA LYS A 344 -27.26 15.18 16.86
C LYS A 344 -26.03 14.75 17.63
N PRO A 345 -25.94 13.47 18.03
CA PRO A 345 -24.73 12.94 18.65
C PRO A 345 -23.50 13.17 17.80
N VAL A 346 -22.39 13.54 18.44
CA VAL A 346 -21.07 13.68 17.82
C VAL A 346 -20.30 12.40 18.08
N LYS A 347 -19.83 11.78 16.99
CA LYS A 347 -19.12 10.51 17.01
C LYS A 347 -17.93 10.57 16.07
N VAL A 348 -16.78 10.10 16.54
CA VAL A 348 -15.57 9.96 15.74
C VAL A 348 -15.20 8.49 15.64
N LEU A 349 -15.05 7.98 14.42
CA LEU A 349 -14.61 6.61 14.18
C LEU A 349 -13.10 6.55 14.31
N LEU A 350 -12.61 5.69 15.20
CA LEU A 350 -11.19 5.46 15.47
C LEU A 350 -10.82 4.03 15.05
N PRO A 351 -10.11 3.83 13.96
CA PRO A 351 -9.62 2.51 13.58
C PRO A 351 -8.63 1.96 14.62
N VAL A 352 -8.72 0.66 14.86
CA VAL A 352 -7.87 -0.09 15.79
C VAL A 352 -7.15 -1.19 15.04
N ASN A 353 -5.82 -1.19 15.12
CA ASN A 353 -4.99 -2.25 14.56
C ASN A 353 -5.10 -3.52 15.42
N LEU A 354 -5.79 -4.53 14.89
CA LEU A 354 -6.04 -5.78 15.62
C LEU A 354 -4.78 -6.62 15.83
N ARG A 355 -3.69 -6.38 15.10
CA ARG A 355 -2.42 -7.12 15.26
C ARG A 355 -1.78 -6.91 16.63
N GLN A 356 -2.17 -5.85 17.34
CA GLN A 356 -1.72 -5.59 18.72
C GLN A 356 -2.39 -6.51 19.74
N MET A 357 -3.61 -6.99 19.46
CA MET A 357 -4.38 -7.86 20.36
C MET A 357 -4.36 -9.32 19.90
N PHE A 358 -4.34 -9.52 18.59
CA PHE A 358 -4.39 -10.83 17.95
C PHE A 358 -3.13 -10.99 17.09
N PRO A 359 -2.11 -11.71 17.57
CA PRO A 359 -0.84 -11.85 16.87
C PRO A 359 -1.03 -12.29 15.41
N SER A 360 -0.64 -11.45 14.48
CA SER A 360 -0.76 -11.70 13.04
C SER A 360 0.32 -10.95 12.27
N ARG A 361 0.88 -11.58 11.25
CA ARG A 361 1.84 -11.00 10.31
C ARG A 361 1.18 -10.59 8.99
N THR A 362 -0.15 -10.70 8.89
CA THR A 362 -0.85 -10.38 7.63
C THR A 362 -0.60 -8.95 7.17
N LEU A 363 -0.34 -8.79 5.88
CA LEU A 363 -0.24 -7.48 5.21
C LEU A 363 -1.58 -7.02 4.63
N ARG A 364 -2.62 -7.84 4.79
CA ARG A 364 -3.99 -7.56 4.36
C ARG A 364 -4.73 -6.76 5.43
N ASN A 365 -6.01 -6.43 5.18
CA ASN A 365 -6.81 -5.74 6.18
C ASN A 365 -6.97 -6.59 7.46
N PHE A 366 -6.56 -6.02 8.58
CA PHE A 366 -6.82 -6.60 9.90
C PHE A 366 -6.98 -5.49 10.93
N ALA A 367 -8.03 -4.67 10.73
CA ALA A 367 -8.40 -3.57 11.59
C ALA A 367 -9.88 -3.64 11.96
N SER A 368 -10.23 -3.11 13.14
CA SER A 368 -11.59 -2.86 13.59
C SER A 368 -11.71 -1.39 13.93
N TYR A 369 -12.75 -0.99 14.65
CA TYR A 369 -12.93 0.40 15.06
C TYR A 369 -13.65 0.51 16.39
N VAL A 370 -13.44 1.68 17.04
CA VAL A 370 -14.18 2.16 18.20
C VAL A 370 -14.80 3.50 17.82
N THR A 371 -15.99 3.79 18.35
CA THR A 371 -16.72 5.01 18.01
C THR A 371 -17.19 5.71 19.29
N PRO A 372 -16.30 6.49 19.97
CA PRO A 372 -16.71 7.31 21.10
C PRO A 372 -17.79 8.31 20.70
N GLU A 373 -18.75 8.53 21.59
CA GLU A 373 -19.95 9.33 21.35
C GLU A 373 -20.22 10.29 22.50
N ILE A 374 -20.56 11.55 22.17
CA ILE A 374 -21.17 12.50 23.08
C ILE A 374 -22.47 13.05 22.47
N ASP A 375 -23.42 13.41 23.30
CA ASP A 375 -24.71 13.98 22.89
C ASP A 375 -24.85 15.44 23.32
N PRO A 376 -24.63 16.42 22.42
CA PRO A 376 -24.69 17.83 22.73
C PRO A 376 -26.09 18.31 23.17
N ARG A 377 -27.12 17.47 23.06
CA ARG A 377 -28.48 17.79 23.58
C ARG A 377 -28.53 17.74 25.10
N LEU A 378 -27.64 16.94 25.72
CA LEU A 378 -27.60 16.77 27.18
C LEU A 378 -26.90 17.93 27.90
N GLY A 379 -26.13 18.73 27.21
CA GLY A 379 -25.37 19.85 27.78
C GLY A 379 -24.13 20.19 26.95
N ASP A 380 -23.43 21.22 27.39
CA ASP A 380 -22.14 21.58 26.85
C ASP A 380 -21.08 20.81 27.63
N TYR A 381 -20.16 20.19 26.91
CA TYR A 381 -19.06 19.40 27.48
C TYR A 381 -17.78 20.24 27.55
N THR A 382 -17.12 20.23 28.70
CA THR A 382 -15.74 20.70 28.82
C THR A 382 -14.81 19.75 28.06
N PHE A 383 -13.59 20.22 27.77
CA PHE A 383 -12.61 19.37 27.08
C PHE A 383 -12.24 18.11 27.89
N ASP A 384 -12.07 18.27 29.21
CA ASP A 384 -11.77 17.15 30.12
C ASP A 384 -12.89 16.13 30.22
N GLU A 385 -14.16 16.56 30.15
CA GLU A 385 -15.29 15.63 30.11
C GLU A 385 -15.26 14.80 28.82
N ILE A 386 -14.96 15.44 27.67
CA ILE A 386 -14.82 14.74 26.39
C ILE A 386 -13.65 13.75 26.47
N CYS A 387 -12.49 14.16 27.00
CA CYS A 387 -11.34 13.27 27.20
C CYS A 387 -11.71 12.04 28.01
N ARG A 388 -12.45 12.21 29.14
CA ARG A 388 -12.91 11.10 29.96
C ARG A 388 -13.85 10.16 29.21
N VAL A 389 -14.83 10.71 28.47
CA VAL A 389 -15.75 9.89 27.66
C VAL A 389 -14.98 9.07 26.63
N VAL A 390 -14.06 9.70 25.90
CA VAL A 390 -13.22 9.00 24.89
C VAL A 390 -12.39 7.91 25.55
N HIS A 391 -11.71 8.22 26.65
CA HIS A 391 -10.86 7.28 27.39
C HIS A 391 -11.62 6.03 27.85
N TYR A 392 -12.77 6.22 28.53
CA TYR A 392 -13.56 5.08 29.01
C TYR A 392 -14.17 4.27 27.87
N ARG A 393 -14.61 4.91 26.78
CA ARG A 393 -15.11 4.19 25.61
C ARG A 393 -14.03 3.39 24.93
N MET A 394 -12.85 4.00 24.75
CA MET A 394 -11.68 3.28 24.21
C MET A 394 -11.30 2.10 25.09
N GLY A 395 -11.24 2.26 26.42
CA GLY A 395 -10.92 1.17 27.34
C GLY A 395 -11.92 0.01 27.29
N LEU A 396 -13.22 0.31 27.21
CA LEU A 396 -14.28 -0.71 27.16
C LEU A 396 -14.37 -1.45 25.82
N GLU A 397 -14.27 -0.71 24.72
CA GLU A 397 -14.47 -1.29 23.38
C GLU A 397 -13.18 -1.85 22.78
N ASN A 398 -12.00 -1.34 23.19
CA ASN A 398 -10.69 -1.82 22.76
C ASN A 398 -10.21 -3.02 23.59
N ASP A 399 -11.13 -3.83 24.09
CA ASP A 399 -10.89 -5.07 24.80
C ASP A 399 -10.86 -6.25 23.83
N PRO A 400 -9.92 -7.23 23.98
CA PRO A 400 -9.83 -8.39 23.08
C PRO A 400 -11.12 -9.20 22.98
N ARG A 401 -11.93 -9.27 24.04
CA ARG A 401 -13.21 -10.00 24.04
C ARG A 401 -14.24 -9.28 23.18
N MET A 402 -14.33 -7.94 23.31
CA MET A 402 -15.24 -7.11 22.51
C MET A 402 -14.82 -7.12 21.04
N MET A 403 -13.52 -6.98 20.76
CA MET A 403 -13.00 -7.05 19.38
C MET A 403 -13.20 -8.44 18.79
N GLY A 404 -12.98 -9.51 19.56
CA GLY A 404 -13.27 -10.88 19.15
C GLY A 404 -14.75 -11.10 18.80
N ALA A 405 -15.68 -10.53 19.57
CA ALA A 405 -17.11 -10.57 19.28
C ALA A 405 -17.48 -9.77 18.00
N LYS A 406 -16.85 -8.61 17.77
CA LYS A 406 -17.00 -7.85 16.51
C LYS A 406 -16.49 -8.67 15.31
N ILE A 407 -15.33 -9.32 15.42
CA ILE A 407 -14.77 -10.22 14.41
C ILE A 407 -15.77 -11.35 14.11
N ALA A 408 -16.25 -12.05 15.14
CA ALA A 408 -17.21 -13.14 14.99
C ALA A 408 -18.49 -12.71 14.27
N THR A 409 -19.04 -11.54 14.63
CA THR A 409 -20.23 -10.96 14.00
C THR A 409 -20.00 -10.67 12.50
N ASN A 410 -18.81 -10.16 12.14
CA ASN A 410 -18.47 -9.89 10.76
C ASN A 410 -18.32 -11.18 9.95
N VAL A 411 -17.64 -12.19 10.49
CA VAL A 411 -17.41 -13.48 9.84
C VAL A 411 -18.69 -14.32 9.75
N ALA A 412 -19.62 -14.22 10.71
CA ALA A 412 -20.89 -14.97 10.70
C ALA A 412 -21.70 -14.76 9.41
N SER A 413 -21.69 -13.53 8.88
CA SER A 413 -22.35 -13.22 7.60
C SER A 413 -21.76 -14.02 6.41
N GLU A 414 -20.47 -14.33 6.44
CA GLU A 414 -19.80 -15.12 5.39
C GLU A 414 -20.10 -16.61 5.46
N ARG A 415 -20.37 -17.10 6.66
CA ARG A 415 -20.69 -18.51 6.90
C ARG A 415 -22.10 -18.87 6.48
N SER A 416 -22.97 -17.87 6.21
CA SER A 416 -24.34 -18.11 5.75
C SER A 416 -24.39 -18.86 4.42
N PRO A 417 -25.01 -20.03 4.33
CA PRO A 417 -25.14 -20.79 3.09
C PRO A 417 -25.87 -20.00 1.99
N VAL A 418 -26.90 -19.23 2.36
CA VAL A 418 -27.68 -18.38 1.44
C VAL A 418 -26.79 -17.34 0.78
N LEU A 419 -25.93 -16.65 1.57
CA LEU A 419 -25.00 -15.67 1.03
C LEU A 419 -23.90 -16.31 0.17
N ARG A 420 -23.57 -17.59 0.38
CA ARG A 420 -22.54 -18.26 -0.44
C ARG A 420 -23.01 -18.48 -1.87
N VAL A 421 -24.25 -18.91 -2.09
CA VAL A 421 -24.81 -19.26 -3.40
C VAL A 421 -25.51 -18.10 -4.10
N MET A 422 -25.74 -16.98 -3.42
CA MET A 422 -26.39 -15.80 -3.99
C MET A 422 -25.52 -15.18 -5.11
N PRO A 423 -26.05 -14.90 -6.30
CA PRO A 423 -25.32 -14.26 -7.39
C PRO A 423 -24.74 -12.89 -6.98
N LEU A 424 -23.56 -12.54 -7.50
CA LEU A 424 -22.80 -11.36 -7.09
C LEU A 424 -23.59 -10.05 -7.30
N PHE A 425 -24.41 -9.92 -8.35
CA PHE A 425 -25.17 -8.72 -8.60
C PHE A 425 -26.24 -8.45 -7.53
N ILE A 426 -26.89 -9.51 -6.99
CA ILE A 426 -27.84 -9.41 -5.88
C ILE A 426 -27.10 -9.04 -4.58
N LYS A 427 -25.95 -9.69 -4.33
CA LYS A 427 -25.12 -9.34 -3.17
C LYS A 427 -24.69 -7.88 -3.19
N ASN A 428 -24.24 -7.39 -4.33
CA ASN A 428 -23.81 -6.00 -4.45
C ASN A 428 -24.96 -5.02 -4.15
N ALA A 429 -26.16 -5.32 -4.62
CA ALA A 429 -27.34 -4.49 -4.31
C ALA A 429 -27.65 -4.50 -2.81
N ALA A 430 -27.72 -5.70 -2.20
CA ALA A 430 -27.99 -5.85 -0.77
C ALA A 430 -26.88 -5.20 0.09
N MET A 431 -25.61 -5.45 -0.21
CA MET A 431 -24.48 -4.86 0.52
C MET A 431 -24.44 -3.33 0.40
N ARG A 432 -24.80 -2.78 -0.76
CA ARG A 432 -24.93 -1.33 -0.93
C ARG A 432 -26.00 -0.74 -0.01
N VAL A 433 -27.16 -1.35 0.07
CA VAL A 433 -28.24 -0.91 0.98
C VAL A 433 -27.78 -0.99 2.44
N VAL A 434 -27.16 -2.11 2.83
CA VAL A 434 -26.61 -2.27 4.19
C VAL A 434 -25.53 -1.22 4.48
N PHE A 435 -24.63 -0.97 3.54
CA PHE A 435 -23.59 0.06 3.70
C PHE A 435 -24.19 1.46 3.85
N ASP A 436 -25.21 1.78 3.07
CA ASP A 436 -25.92 3.06 3.13
C ASP A 436 -26.68 3.28 4.44
N MET A 437 -27.17 2.18 5.06
CA MET A 437 -27.95 2.24 6.31
C MET A 437 -27.06 2.15 7.57
N VAL A 438 -25.97 1.43 7.50
CA VAL A 438 -25.18 1.04 8.69
C VAL A 438 -23.75 1.59 8.65
N GLY A 439 -23.24 2.00 7.48
CA GLY A 439 -21.87 2.42 7.30
C GLY A 439 -21.60 3.88 7.65
N GLU A 440 -21.68 4.75 6.65
CA GLU A 440 -21.13 6.11 6.70
C GLU A 440 -21.88 7.09 7.63
N ILE A 441 -23.17 6.85 7.91
CA ILE A 441 -23.99 7.76 8.75
C ILE A 441 -23.82 7.54 10.25
N LYS A 442 -23.00 6.58 10.66
CA LYS A 442 -22.79 6.22 12.07
C LYS A 442 -21.69 7.01 12.76
N SER A 443 -20.87 7.73 12.01
CA SER A 443 -19.85 8.65 12.53
C SER A 443 -19.87 9.97 11.77
N CYS A 444 -19.32 11.02 12.39
CA CYS A 444 -19.13 12.32 11.72
C CYS A 444 -18.00 12.26 10.70
N LEU A 445 -16.93 11.57 11.07
CA LEU A 445 -15.76 11.29 10.23
C LEU A 445 -14.94 10.15 10.83
N CYS A 446 -13.95 9.67 10.06
CA CYS A 446 -12.91 8.78 10.54
C CYS A 446 -11.64 9.59 10.87
N LEU A 447 -11.08 9.38 12.07
CA LEU A 447 -9.76 9.85 12.47
C LEU A 447 -8.85 8.64 12.59
N SER A 448 -8.02 8.42 11.60
CA SER A 448 -7.11 7.27 11.54
C SER A 448 -5.69 7.70 11.90
N ASN A 449 -5.17 7.21 13.02
CA ASN A 449 -3.83 7.50 13.49
C ASN A 449 -2.92 6.26 13.34
N LEU A 450 -1.95 6.33 12.43
CA LEU A 450 -0.93 5.28 12.24
C LEU A 450 0.17 5.33 13.30
N GLY A 451 0.20 6.39 14.12
CA GLY A 451 1.19 6.56 15.16
C GLY A 451 2.56 7.00 14.63
N ARG A 452 3.60 6.68 15.40
CA ARG A 452 4.98 7.01 15.05
C ARG A 452 5.51 6.03 13.99
N VAL A 453 6.00 6.58 12.89
CA VAL A 453 6.78 5.82 11.92
C VAL A 453 8.21 5.66 12.44
N GLU A 454 8.73 4.46 12.37
CA GLU A 454 10.14 4.14 12.61
C GLU A 454 10.73 3.62 11.30
N LEU A 455 11.94 4.06 10.99
CA LEU A 455 12.70 3.62 9.81
C LEU A 455 14.05 3.08 10.27
N PRO A 456 14.68 2.16 9.53
CA PRO A 456 16.08 1.80 9.71
C PRO A 456 16.96 3.04 9.72
N GLU A 457 17.98 3.07 10.58
CA GLU A 457 18.85 4.23 10.76
C GLU A 457 19.47 4.73 9.44
N ALA A 458 19.82 3.79 8.57
CA ALA A 458 20.36 4.09 7.24
C ALA A 458 19.38 4.85 6.31
N MET A 459 18.07 4.84 6.58
CA MET A 459 17.06 5.57 5.79
C MET A 459 16.79 6.98 6.34
N VAL A 460 17.01 7.19 7.64
CA VAL A 460 16.64 8.45 8.33
C VAL A 460 17.20 9.71 7.65
N PRO A 461 18.46 9.75 7.19
CA PRO A 461 19.02 10.95 6.54
C PRO A 461 18.36 11.31 5.20
N TYR A 462 17.64 10.38 4.57
CA TYR A 462 17.07 10.56 3.24
C TYR A 462 15.58 10.88 3.24
N VAL A 463 14.86 10.64 4.37
CA VAL A 463 13.42 10.85 4.46
C VAL A 463 13.12 12.07 5.30
N GLU A 464 12.60 13.10 4.68
CA GLU A 464 12.27 14.37 5.33
C GLU A 464 10.89 14.35 5.97
N ARG A 465 9.89 13.81 5.25
CA ARG A 465 8.49 13.84 5.68
C ARG A 465 7.75 12.55 5.30
N MET A 466 6.78 12.20 6.14
CA MET A 466 5.84 11.10 5.88
C MET A 466 4.41 11.61 6.04
N ASP A 467 3.51 11.25 5.11
CA ASP A 467 2.10 11.61 5.17
C ASP A 467 1.18 10.40 5.01
N PHE A 468 0.01 10.52 5.62
CA PHE A 468 -1.06 9.53 5.53
C PHE A 468 -2.39 10.24 5.28
N ILE A 469 -3.02 9.95 4.15
CA ILE A 469 -4.28 10.57 3.72
C ILE A 469 -5.28 9.46 3.44
N ILE A 470 -6.42 9.50 4.09
CA ILE A 470 -7.54 8.56 3.88
C ILE A 470 -8.60 9.21 3.00
N GLY A 471 -9.20 8.44 2.09
CA GLY A 471 -10.21 8.97 1.18
C GLY A 471 -11.47 9.48 1.90
N VAL A 472 -12.15 10.42 1.27
CA VAL A 472 -13.44 10.93 1.76
C VAL A 472 -14.52 9.87 1.52
N PRO A 473 -15.43 9.60 2.49
CA PRO A 473 -16.57 8.71 2.29
C PRO A 473 -17.57 9.25 1.25
N ALA A 474 -18.42 8.38 0.73
CA ALA A 474 -19.37 8.77 -0.32
C ALA A 474 -20.49 9.71 0.17
N LYS A 475 -20.82 9.70 1.47
CA LYS A 475 -21.88 10.53 2.08
C LYS A 475 -21.37 11.48 3.16
N ALA A 476 -20.17 11.27 3.71
CA ALA A 476 -19.53 12.20 4.62
C ALA A 476 -18.49 13.02 3.88
N HIS A 477 -18.27 14.26 4.31
CA HIS A 477 -17.48 15.22 3.54
C HIS A 477 -16.05 15.38 4.02
N TYR A 478 -15.70 14.75 5.15
CA TYR A 478 -14.42 14.88 5.81
C TYR A 478 -13.84 13.55 6.26
N ASN A 479 -12.53 13.43 6.20
CA ASN A 479 -11.77 12.42 6.93
C ASN A 479 -10.44 13.02 7.40
N CYS A 480 -9.79 12.35 8.35
CA CYS A 480 -8.54 12.80 8.93
C CYS A 480 -7.56 11.62 9.10
N GLY A 481 -6.41 11.71 8.45
CA GLY A 481 -5.28 10.78 8.61
C GLY A 481 -4.19 11.41 9.44
N VAL A 482 -3.59 10.65 10.37
CA VAL A 482 -2.52 11.14 11.24
C VAL A 482 -1.33 10.20 11.18
N VAL A 483 -0.14 10.77 11.06
CA VAL A 483 1.12 10.04 11.11
C VAL A 483 2.20 10.93 11.75
N SER A 484 3.14 10.33 12.47
CA SER A 484 4.24 11.07 13.08
C SER A 484 5.58 10.55 12.57
N TRP A 485 6.44 11.46 12.15
CA TRP A 485 7.79 11.19 11.71
C TRP A 485 8.74 12.30 12.18
N ASN A 486 9.93 11.92 12.62
CA ASN A 486 11.04 12.83 12.98
C ASN A 486 10.62 14.01 13.87
N GLY A 487 9.87 13.71 14.96
CA GLY A 487 9.43 14.71 15.94
C GLY A 487 8.22 15.55 15.52
N THR A 488 7.71 15.42 14.28
CA THR A 488 6.55 16.12 13.78
C THR A 488 5.37 15.16 13.59
N MET A 489 4.19 15.58 14.03
CA MET A 489 2.92 14.92 13.76
C MET A 489 2.19 15.67 12.65
N ASN A 490 1.90 14.99 11.56
CA ASN A 490 1.10 15.48 10.46
C ASN A 490 -0.35 15.01 10.61
N VAL A 491 -1.26 15.95 10.76
CA VAL A 491 -2.72 15.74 10.84
C VAL A 491 -3.31 16.21 9.52
N ASN A 492 -3.62 15.26 8.65
CA ASN A 492 -4.05 15.48 7.28
C ASN A 492 -5.57 15.42 7.18
N PHE A 493 -6.21 16.56 7.03
CA PHE A 493 -7.64 16.67 6.72
C PHE A 493 -7.84 16.58 5.22
N ILE A 494 -8.78 15.75 4.81
CA ILE A 494 -9.25 15.70 3.43
C ILE A 494 -10.75 15.95 3.40
N ARG A 495 -11.19 16.80 2.46
CA ARG A 495 -12.59 17.14 2.29
C ARG A 495 -12.97 17.33 0.83
N ASN A 496 -14.25 17.11 0.51
CA ASN A 496 -14.85 17.40 -0.80
C ASN A 496 -15.80 18.61 -0.76
N VAL A 497 -15.65 19.46 0.23
CA VAL A 497 -16.37 20.75 0.37
C VAL A 497 -15.36 21.89 0.38
N ARG A 498 -15.82 23.10 0.01
CA ARG A 498 -14.97 24.28 -0.13
C ARG A 498 -14.50 24.84 1.20
N GLU A 499 -15.40 24.88 2.16
CA GLU A 499 -15.20 25.55 3.44
C GLU A 499 -14.32 24.72 4.37
N PRO A 500 -13.17 25.26 4.89
CA PRO A 500 -12.31 24.56 5.84
C PRO A 500 -12.79 24.76 7.30
N GLU A 501 -14.11 24.66 7.54
CA GLU A 501 -14.69 25.01 8.85
C GLU A 501 -14.23 24.06 9.95
N LEU A 502 -14.20 22.75 9.67
CA LEU A 502 -13.77 21.76 10.65
C LEU A 502 -12.31 21.93 11.03
N GLU A 503 -11.43 22.11 10.04
CA GLU A 503 -10.01 22.33 10.26
C GLU A 503 -9.76 23.60 11.08
N SER A 504 -10.50 24.66 10.80
CA SER A 504 -10.40 25.92 11.53
C SER A 504 -10.82 25.77 12.99
N HIS A 505 -11.90 25.03 13.26
CA HIS A 505 -12.33 24.73 14.62
C HIS A 505 -11.34 23.83 15.34
N PHE A 506 -10.83 22.79 14.67
CA PHE A 506 -9.83 21.88 15.24
C PHE A 506 -8.53 22.64 15.56
N TYR A 507 -8.05 23.48 14.64
CA TYR A 507 -6.90 24.37 14.88
C TYR A 507 -7.10 25.24 16.12
N ARG A 508 -8.27 25.89 16.25
CA ARG A 508 -8.61 26.72 17.42
C ARG A 508 -8.63 25.92 18.72
N VAL A 509 -9.12 24.66 18.70
CA VAL A 509 -9.07 23.78 19.87
C VAL A 509 -7.64 23.49 20.26
N LEU A 510 -6.78 23.07 19.31
CA LEU A 510 -5.37 22.80 19.60
C LEU A 510 -4.63 24.03 20.12
N HIS A 511 -4.90 25.20 19.56
CA HIS A 511 -4.31 26.45 20.01
C HIS A 511 -4.72 26.80 21.44
N ARG A 512 -6.01 26.62 21.81
CA ARG A 512 -6.47 26.79 23.21
C ARG A 512 -5.81 25.82 24.19
N LEU A 513 -5.39 24.65 23.73
CA LEU A 513 -4.61 23.69 24.50
C LEU A 513 -3.10 24.05 24.58
N GLY A 514 -2.70 25.20 24.05
CA GLY A 514 -1.31 25.64 24.06
C GLY A 514 -0.39 24.88 23.11
N LEU A 515 -0.94 24.15 22.15
CA LEU A 515 -0.14 23.41 21.16
C LEU A 515 0.34 24.34 20.04
N PRO A 516 1.64 24.34 19.69
CA PRO A 516 2.16 25.06 18.53
C PRO A 516 1.78 24.31 17.26
N VAL A 517 0.89 24.89 16.46
CA VAL A 517 0.37 24.31 15.22
C VAL A 517 0.78 25.15 14.04
N LYS A 518 1.33 24.51 13.01
CA LYS A 518 1.53 25.11 11.67
C LYS A 518 0.51 24.50 10.72
N ALA A 519 -0.12 25.30 9.87
CA ALA A 519 -1.05 24.85 8.84
C ALA A 519 -0.42 25.02 7.46
N GLU A 520 -0.61 24.01 6.60
CA GLU A 520 -0.17 23.98 5.22
C GLU A 520 -1.30 23.54 4.29
#